data_dbea5dc0f60116b1ac74387d86fe71bd
#
_entry.id   dbea5dc0f60116b1ac74387d86fe71bd
#
_cell.length_a   1.000
_cell.length_b   1.000
_cell.length_c   1.000
_cell.angle_alpha   90.00
_cell.angle_beta   90.00
_cell.angle_gamma   90.00
#
_symmetry.space_group_name_H-M   'P 1'
#
loop_
_entity.id
_entity.type
_entity.pdbx_description
1 polymer ?
#
loop_
_entity_poly.entity_id
_entity_poly.type
_entity_poly.pdbx_seq_one_letter_code
_entity_poly.pdbx_strand_id
1 'polypeptide(L)'
;MKFHIKKQDMKVKKRDEYFDIPKNYRDFVLVQKSNVRPEDYGYTREAVIRLLDMLKNDPNNYELDDDEIQNDLGCFFSDGVCVEKNVEFAKFWFAKSADQDNDLAKSNLADIYRKGTGGSEVDLEKAFELYKDCGLPYAHYRCGEFYEKGWGVEKNLSEAKRYYSLAYEEGHQLAKKKLKEWNFLQD
;
A
#
# COMPACT_ATOMS: atom_id res chain seq x y z
N MET A 1 5.75 -33.41 -3.78
CA MET A 1 4.31 -33.42 -3.46
C MET A 1 3.76 -32.04 -3.85
N LYS A 2 2.99 -31.96 -4.93
CA LYS A 2 2.37 -30.70 -5.38
C LYS A 2 1.10 -30.48 -4.57
N PHE A 3 1.04 -29.47 -3.73
CA PHE A 3 -0.19 -29.05 -3.06
C PHE A 3 -1.08 -28.32 -4.08
N HIS A 4 -2.14 -28.98 -4.52
CA HIS A 4 -3.25 -28.33 -5.24
C HIS A 4 -4.14 -27.67 -4.19
N ILE A 5 -4.06 -26.37 -4.04
CA ILE A 5 -5.07 -25.59 -3.32
C ILE A 5 -6.25 -25.42 -4.29
N LYS A 6 -7.40 -25.98 -3.91
CA LYS A 6 -8.65 -25.83 -4.66
C LYS A 6 -9.09 -24.37 -4.63
N LYS A 7 -9.14 -23.75 -5.83
CA LYS A 7 -9.89 -22.51 -6.08
C LYS A 7 -11.39 -22.81 -5.91
N GLN A 8 -11.94 -22.77 -4.72
CA GLN A 8 -13.38 -22.71 -4.51
C GLN A 8 -13.65 -21.85 -3.28
N ASP A 9 -14.55 -20.88 -3.47
CA ASP A 9 -15.16 -19.98 -2.48
C ASP A 9 -14.39 -18.70 -2.07
N MET A 10 -13.76 -18.02 -3.02
CA MET A 10 -13.63 -16.57 -2.88
C MET A 10 -14.88 -15.90 -3.43
N LYS A 11 -15.70 -15.32 -2.54
CA LYS A 11 -16.72 -14.34 -2.93
C LYS A 11 -16.01 -13.26 -3.73
N VAL A 12 -16.25 -13.22 -5.04
CA VAL A 12 -15.85 -12.13 -5.92
C VAL A 12 -16.55 -10.87 -5.40
N LYS A 13 -15.88 -10.10 -4.56
CA LYS A 13 -16.24 -8.70 -4.34
C LYS A 13 -16.18 -8.05 -5.71
N LYS A 14 -17.22 -7.35 -6.10
CA LYS A 14 -17.31 -6.69 -7.40
C LYS A 14 -16.07 -5.89 -7.66
N ARG A 15 -15.32 -6.28 -8.66
CA ARG A 15 -14.00 -5.74 -9.08
C ARG A 15 -14.03 -4.27 -9.51
N ASP A 16 -15.21 -3.67 -9.57
CA ASP A 16 -15.45 -2.41 -10.28
C ASP A 16 -15.66 -1.19 -9.38
N GLU A 17 -15.59 -1.33 -8.03
CA GLU A 17 -15.99 -0.24 -7.13
C GLU A 17 -14.85 0.66 -6.64
N TYR A 18 -13.58 0.34 -6.89
CA TYR A 18 -12.50 1.08 -6.23
C TYR A 18 -11.60 1.94 -7.10
N PHE A 19 -11.50 1.69 -8.42
CA PHE A 19 -10.54 2.44 -9.24
C PHE A 19 -10.97 2.59 -10.69
N ASP A 20 -10.99 3.85 -11.17
CA ASP A 20 -10.90 4.12 -12.59
C ASP A 20 -9.54 3.66 -13.08
N ILE A 21 -9.50 2.57 -13.85
CA ILE A 21 -8.27 2.09 -14.51
C ILE A 21 -7.75 3.24 -15.38
N PRO A 22 -6.52 3.74 -15.17
CA PRO A 22 -5.98 4.78 -16.03
C PRO A 22 -6.02 4.32 -17.48
N LYS A 23 -6.67 5.09 -18.36
CA LYS A 23 -6.88 4.72 -19.77
C LYS A 23 -5.59 4.36 -20.49
N ASN A 24 -4.46 4.88 -20.01
CA ASN A 24 -3.14 4.76 -20.60
C ASN A 24 -2.08 4.32 -19.59
N TYR A 25 -2.36 3.31 -18.75
CA TYR A 25 -1.41 2.82 -17.72
C TYR A 25 -0.07 2.31 -18.29
N ARG A 26 0.10 2.29 -19.60
CA ARG A 26 1.34 1.98 -20.33
C ARG A 26 2.06 3.21 -20.85
N ASP A 27 1.42 4.38 -20.84
CA ASP A 27 2.00 5.63 -21.32
C ASP A 27 2.82 6.27 -20.21
N PHE A 28 4.01 5.72 -19.99
CA PHE A 28 4.97 6.26 -19.04
C PHE A 28 6.33 6.45 -19.71
N VAL A 29 7.11 7.35 -19.12
CA VAL A 29 8.44 7.72 -19.60
C VAL A 29 9.51 7.12 -18.71
N LEU A 30 10.41 6.30 -19.29
CA LEU A 30 11.59 5.82 -18.60
C LEU A 30 12.59 6.95 -18.42
N VAL A 31 13.15 7.07 -17.21
CA VAL A 31 14.15 8.08 -16.91
C VAL A 31 15.53 7.44 -16.73
N GLN A 32 16.55 8.02 -17.40
CA GLN A 32 17.93 7.52 -17.33
C GLN A 32 18.59 7.81 -15.98
N LYS A 33 18.21 8.90 -15.30
CA LYS A 33 18.72 9.27 -13.97
C LYS A 33 17.55 9.48 -13.03
N SER A 34 17.37 8.54 -12.11
CA SER A 34 16.47 8.69 -10.97
C SER A 34 17.25 9.17 -9.76
N ASN A 35 16.63 10.00 -8.92
CA ASN A 35 17.16 10.35 -7.61
C ASN A 35 16.95 9.23 -6.58
N VAL A 36 16.17 8.24 -6.92
CA VAL A 36 15.88 7.06 -6.09
C VAL A 36 16.58 5.87 -6.71
N ARG A 37 17.35 5.15 -5.90
CA ARG A 37 18.14 4.02 -6.37
C ARG A 37 17.30 2.75 -6.38
N PRO A 38 17.32 1.95 -7.46
CA PRO A 38 16.64 0.64 -7.51
C PRO A 38 17.06 -0.29 -6.38
N GLU A 39 18.31 -0.20 -5.93
CA GLU A 39 18.88 -1.02 -4.85
C GLU A 39 18.21 -0.79 -3.50
N ASP A 40 17.60 0.38 -3.28
CA ASP A 40 16.82 0.68 -2.07
C ASP A 40 15.53 -0.15 -1.99
N TYR A 41 15.12 -0.77 -3.13
CA TYR A 41 13.99 -1.69 -3.28
C TYR A 41 14.43 -3.15 -3.53
N GLY A 42 15.72 -3.45 -3.40
CA GLY A 42 16.26 -4.79 -3.63
C GLY A 42 16.43 -5.17 -5.11
N TYR A 43 16.34 -4.22 -6.03
CA TYR A 43 16.47 -4.44 -7.46
C TYR A 43 17.77 -3.86 -8.04
N THR A 44 18.26 -4.43 -9.13
CA THR A 44 19.21 -3.72 -9.99
C THR A 44 18.43 -2.81 -10.95
N ARG A 45 19.10 -1.80 -11.49
CA ARG A 45 18.50 -0.92 -12.50
C ARG A 45 17.96 -1.69 -13.70
N GLU A 46 18.72 -2.67 -14.17
CA GLU A 46 18.37 -3.53 -15.32
C GLU A 46 17.09 -4.33 -15.02
N ALA A 47 16.93 -4.84 -13.78
CA ALA A 47 15.75 -5.58 -13.39
C ALA A 47 14.50 -4.69 -13.37
N VAL A 48 14.59 -3.45 -12.84
CA VAL A 48 13.48 -2.49 -12.89
C VAL A 48 13.12 -2.14 -14.33
N ILE A 49 14.11 -1.84 -15.19
CA ILE A 49 13.85 -1.51 -16.59
C ILE A 49 13.18 -2.69 -17.30
N ARG A 50 13.64 -3.92 -17.05
CA ARG A 50 13.01 -5.13 -17.62
C ARG A 50 11.54 -5.25 -17.24
N LEU A 51 11.18 -5.03 -15.97
CA LEU A 51 9.78 -5.06 -15.51
C LEU A 51 8.94 -3.96 -16.18
N LEU A 52 9.47 -2.74 -16.29
CA LEU A 52 8.80 -1.64 -16.95
C LEU A 52 8.65 -1.87 -18.46
N ASP A 53 9.66 -2.42 -19.13
CA ASP A 53 9.58 -2.81 -20.54
C ASP A 53 8.56 -3.93 -20.77
N MET A 54 8.51 -4.91 -19.86
CA MET A 54 7.49 -5.97 -19.89
C MET A 54 6.11 -5.38 -19.76
N LEU A 55 5.88 -4.50 -18.79
CA LEU A 55 4.61 -3.80 -18.62
C LEU A 55 4.18 -3.05 -19.88
N LYS A 56 5.12 -2.43 -20.58
CA LYS A 56 4.85 -1.65 -21.80
C LYS A 56 4.54 -2.53 -23.02
N ASN A 57 5.27 -3.62 -23.20
CA ASN A 57 5.29 -4.40 -24.42
C ASN A 57 4.51 -5.73 -24.33
N ASP A 58 4.42 -6.33 -23.14
CA ASP A 58 3.72 -7.58 -22.84
C ASP A 58 2.92 -7.50 -21.52
N PRO A 59 1.87 -6.68 -21.48
CA PRO A 59 1.13 -6.40 -20.23
C PRO A 59 0.30 -7.57 -19.73
N ASN A 60 0.16 -8.63 -20.51
CA ASN A 60 -0.51 -9.85 -20.10
C ASN A 60 0.48 -10.91 -19.62
N ASN A 61 1.75 -10.54 -19.45
CA ASN A 61 2.75 -11.44 -18.90
C ASN A 61 2.34 -11.86 -17.48
N TYR A 62 2.40 -13.17 -17.22
CA TYR A 62 1.99 -13.73 -15.94
C TYR A 62 2.84 -13.22 -14.76
N GLU A 63 4.09 -12.80 -14.98
CA GLU A 63 4.94 -12.20 -13.94
C GLU A 63 4.30 -10.91 -13.39
N LEU A 64 3.50 -10.19 -14.18
CA LEU A 64 2.80 -8.97 -13.74
C LEU A 64 1.51 -9.25 -12.94
N ASP A 65 1.11 -10.51 -12.78
CA ASP A 65 -0.02 -10.91 -11.94
C ASP A 65 0.39 -11.23 -10.50
N ASP A 66 1.69 -11.24 -10.21
CA ASP A 66 2.24 -11.43 -8.87
C ASP A 66 2.00 -10.18 -8.01
N ASP A 67 1.50 -10.38 -6.80
CA ASP A 67 1.11 -9.27 -5.91
C ASP A 67 2.31 -8.47 -5.39
N GLU A 68 3.45 -9.12 -5.14
CA GLU A 68 4.68 -8.42 -4.74
C GLU A 68 5.20 -7.55 -5.89
N ILE A 69 5.23 -8.08 -7.11
CA ILE A 69 5.63 -7.31 -8.31
C ILE A 69 4.68 -6.13 -8.55
N GLN A 70 3.39 -6.31 -8.34
CA GLN A 70 2.40 -5.23 -8.45
C GLN A 70 2.63 -4.15 -7.39
N ASN A 71 2.91 -4.53 -6.14
CA ASN A 71 3.30 -3.57 -5.11
C ASN A 71 4.56 -2.80 -5.51
N ASP A 72 5.58 -3.49 -6.03
CA ASP A 72 6.84 -2.87 -6.43
C ASP A 72 6.67 -1.90 -7.60
N LEU A 73 5.85 -2.26 -8.60
CA LEU A 73 5.44 -1.33 -9.67
C LEU A 73 4.75 -0.08 -9.08
N GLY A 74 3.89 -0.26 -8.08
CA GLY A 74 3.30 0.84 -7.34
C GLY A 74 4.36 1.76 -6.72
N CYS A 75 5.37 1.19 -6.07
CA CYS A 75 6.50 1.92 -5.50
C CYS A 75 7.32 2.63 -6.60
N PHE A 76 7.60 1.98 -7.72
CA PHE A 76 8.38 2.58 -8.80
C PHE A 76 7.69 3.82 -9.37
N PHE A 77 6.38 3.78 -9.57
CA PHE A 77 5.63 4.94 -10.03
C PHE A 77 5.45 6.01 -8.93
N SER A 78 5.28 5.61 -7.67
CA SER A 78 5.16 6.54 -6.54
C SER A 78 6.42 7.37 -6.33
N ASP A 79 7.59 6.70 -6.41
CA ASP A 79 8.87 7.31 -6.04
C ASP A 79 9.72 7.72 -7.24
N GLY A 80 9.35 7.28 -8.44
CA GLY A 80 10.04 7.61 -9.67
C GLY A 80 11.31 6.77 -9.88
N VAL A 81 11.23 5.45 -9.59
CA VAL A 81 12.37 4.53 -9.75
C VAL A 81 12.48 4.14 -11.21
N CYS A 82 13.46 4.68 -11.92
CA CYS A 82 13.68 4.51 -13.36
C CYS A 82 12.52 4.96 -14.27
N VAL A 83 11.51 5.59 -13.72
CA VAL A 83 10.32 6.08 -14.41
C VAL A 83 9.92 7.44 -13.87
N GLU A 84 9.19 8.26 -14.60
CA GLU A 84 8.59 9.48 -14.06
C GLU A 84 7.55 9.15 -13.01
N LYS A 85 7.51 9.96 -11.93
CA LYS A 85 6.50 9.81 -10.87
C LYS A 85 5.10 9.93 -11.45
N ASN A 86 4.25 8.97 -11.10
CA ASN A 86 2.86 8.97 -11.50
C ASN A 86 2.01 8.31 -10.39
N VAL A 87 1.38 9.12 -9.58
CA VAL A 87 0.60 8.64 -8.43
C VAL A 87 -0.65 7.87 -8.86
N GLU A 88 -1.26 8.20 -10.00
CA GLU A 88 -2.42 7.45 -10.51
C GLU A 88 -2.02 6.03 -10.94
N PHE A 89 -0.84 5.87 -11.54
CA PHE A 89 -0.31 4.53 -11.84
C PHE A 89 0.11 3.80 -10.56
N ALA A 90 0.69 4.51 -9.59
CA ALA A 90 0.99 3.92 -8.28
C ALA A 90 -0.28 3.40 -7.59
N LYS A 91 -1.34 4.19 -7.53
CA LYS A 91 -2.64 3.79 -6.98
C LYS A 91 -3.20 2.55 -7.68
N PHE A 92 -3.15 2.53 -9.01
CA PHE A 92 -3.62 1.39 -9.80
C PHE A 92 -2.88 0.10 -9.43
N TRP A 93 -1.55 0.14 -9.34
CA TRP A 93 -0.74 -1.04 -9.03
C TRP A 93 -0.87 -1.48 -7.58
N PHE A 94 -0.86 -0.54 -6.64
CA PHE A 94 -1.14 -0.86 -5.22
C PHE A 94 -2.52 -1.47 -5.04
N ALA A 95 -3.52 -0.99 -5.77
CA ALA A 95 -4.86 -1.55 -5.71
C ALA A 95 -4.93 -2.98 -6.21
N LYS A 96 -4.29 -3.28 -7.36
CA LYS A 96 -4.22 -4.64 -7.90
C LYS A 96 -3.54 -5.61 -6.93
N SER A 97 -2.47 -5.16 -6.28
CA SER A 97 -1.76 -5.92 -5.26
C SER A 97 -2.60 -6.10 -3.98
N ALA A 98 -3.25 -5.03 -3.52
CA ALA A 98 -4.14 -5.07 -2.35
C ALA A 98 -5.37 -5.99 -2.56
N ASP A 99 -5.89 -6.08 -3.78
CA ASP A 99 -6.96 -7.02 -4.17
C ASP A 99 -6.52 -8.51 -4.03
N GLN A 100 -5.22 -8.75 -3.96
CA GLN A 100 -4.60 -10.06 -3.70
C GLN A 100 -4.15 -10.22 -2.23
N ASP A 101 -4.66 -9.38 -1.34
CA ASP A 101 -4.35 -9.37 0.11
C ASP A 101 -2.93 -8.96 0.48
N ASN A 102 -2.20 -8.27 -0.40
CA ASN A 102 -0.87 -7.74 -0.05
C ASN A 102 -0.98 -6.57 0.94
N ASP A 103 -0.53 -6.79 2.16
CA ASP A 103 -0.60 -5.80 3.25
C ASP A 103 0.28 -4.57 3.01
N LEU A 104 1.43 -4.73 2.35
CA LEU A 104 2.28 -3.57 2.00
C LEU A 104 1.56 -2.66 1.02
N ALA A 105 0.90 -3.24 0.01
CA ALA A 105 0.13 -2.48 -0.97
C ALA A 105 -1.08 -1.79 -0.34
N LYS A 106 -1.83 -2.48 0.55
CA LYS A 106 -2.92 -1.87 1.32
C LYS A 106 -2.42 -0.65 2.11
N SER A 107 -1.29 -0.79 2.79
CA SER A 107 -0.68 0.28 3.58
C SER A 107 -0.22 1.46 2.71
N ASN A 108 0.45 1.18 1.58
CA ASN A 108 0.91 2.20 0.64
C ASN A 108 -0.26 2.98 0.04
N LEU A 109 -1.31 2.28 -0.37
CA LEU A 109 -2.52 2.88 -0.92
C LEU A 109 -3.26 3.74 0.11
N ALA A 110 -3.37 3.25 1.36
CA ALA A 110 -3.94 4.00 2.47
C ALA A 110 -3.18 5.30 2.72
N ASP A 111 -1.85 5.26 2.64
CA ASP A 111 -1.00 6.45 2.80
C ASP A 111 -1.24 7.49 1.69
N ILE A 112 -1.46 7.06 0.44
CA ILE A 112 -1.82 7.96 -0.66
C ILE A 112 -3.15 8.66 -0.37
N TYR A 113 -4.20 7.93 0.02
CA TYR A 113 -5.49 8.52 0.35
C TYR A 113 -5.42 9.44 1.57
N ARG A 114 -4.69 9.05 2.61
CA ARG A 114 -4.52 9.86 3.82
C ARG A 114 -3.81 11.19 3.55
N LYS A 115 -2.81 11.20 2.68
CA LYS A 115 -1.95 12.37 2.41
C LYS A 115 -2.42 13.23 1.24
N GLY A 116 -3.27 12.72 0.35
CA GLY A 116 -3.59 13.39 -0.91
C GLY A 116 -2.37 13.51 -1.83
N THR A 117 -1.52 12.48 -1.86
CA THR A 117 -0.25 12.51 -2.59
C THR A 117 -0.47 12.72 -4.09
N GLY A 118 0.37 13.52 -4.72
CA GLY A 118 0.34 13.75 -6.18
C GLY A 118 -0.86 14.54 -6.68
N GLY A 119 -1.53 15.29 -5.80
CA GLY A 119 -2.72 16.06 -6.14
C GLY A 119 -4.03 15.26 -6.07
N SER A 120 -3.96 14.00 -5.62
CA SER A 120 -5.15 13.23 -5.28
C SER A 120 -5.89 13.88 -4.11
N GLU A 121 -7.21 13.79 -4.10
CA GLU A 121 -7.99 14.24 -2.95
C GLU A 121 -7.69 13.37 -1.72
N VAL A 122 -7.69 14.00 -0.54
CA VAL A 122 -7.60 13.29 0.75
C VAL A 122 -8.91 12.56 0.97
N ASP A 123 -8.85 11.24 1.14
CA ASP A 123 -9.98 10.38 1.45
C ASP A 123 -9.67 9.58 2.71
N LEU A 124 -10.03 10.15 3.86
CA LEU A 124 -9.73 9.55 5.16
C LEU A 124 -10.57 8.30 5.44
N GLU A 125 -11.77 8.20 4.90
CA GLU A 125 -12.61 7.01 5.06
C GLU A 125 -11.98 5.81 4.35
N LYS A 126 -11.59 5.96 3.08
CA LYS A 126 -10.88 4.91 2.35
C LYS A 126 -9.54 4.56 2.97
N ALA A 127 -8.78 5.56 3.43
CA ALA A 127 -7.51 5.32 4.11
C ALA A 127 -7.72 4.48 5.38
N PHE A 128 -8.76 4.78 6.17
CA PHE A 128 -9.08 4.02 7.37
C PHE A 128 -9.45 2.57 7.07
N GLU A 129 -10.33 2.33 6.10
CA GLU A 129 -10.75 0.97 5.73
C GLU A 129 -9.55 0.12 5.24
N LEU A 130 -8.65 0.69 4.45
CA LEU A 130 -7.44 0.00 4.00
C LEU A 130 -6.48 -0.32 5.15
N TYR A 131 -6.24 0.62 6.08
CA TYR A 131 -5.42 0.33 7.27
C TYR A 131 -6.06 -0.72 8.17
N LYS A 132 -7.38 -0.70 8.32
CA LYS A 132 -8.12 -1.65 9.14
C LYS A 132 -8.07 -3.08 8.59
N ASP A 133 -8.03 -3.22 7.26
CA ASP A 133 -7.90 -4.50 6.55
C ASP A 133 -6.44 -4.95 6.36
N CYS A 134 -5.49 -4.23 6.94
CA CYS A 134 -4.05 -4.47 6.81
C CYS A 134 -3.47 -5.01 8.12
N GLY A 135 -2.74 -6.13 8.05
CA GLY A 135 -2.16 -6.81 9.21
C GLY A 135 -0.82 -6.24 9.69
N LEU A 136 -0.33 -5.13 9.13
CA LEU A 136 0.96 -4.57 9.52
C LEU A 136 0.90 -3.76 10.82
N PRO A 137 1.93 -3.84 11.69
CA PRO A 137 2.02 -3.03 12.91
C PRO A 137 1.89 -1.52 12.67
N TYR A 138 2.39 -1.03 11.53
CA TYR A 138 2.23 0.34 11.09
C TYR A 138 0.76 0.70 10.84
N ALA A 139 0.00 -0.17 10.18
CA ALA A 139 -1.41 0.05 9.89
C ALA A 139 -2.24 0.05 11.19
N HIS A 140 -1.94 -0.84 12.13
CA HIS A 140 -2.55 -0.81 13.45
C HIS A 140 -2.27 0.51 14.18
N TYR A 141 -1.03 0.99 14.15
CA TYR A 141 -0.70 2.31 14.71
C TYR A 141 -1.53 3.43 14.05
N ARG A 142 -1.67 3.40 12.71
CA ARG A 142 -2.50 4.37 11.98
C ARG A 142 -3.98 4.29 12.37
N CYS A 143 -4.55 3.10 12.50
CA CYS A 143 -5.92 2.93 13.02
C CYS A 143 -6.08 3.58 14.40
N GLY A 144 -5.10 3.42 15.28
CA GLY A 144 -5.06 4.11 16.57
C GLY A 144 -5.14 5.63 16.42
N GLU A 145 -4.37 6.22 15.51
CA GLU A 145 -4.43 7.68 15.24
C GLU A 145 -5.78 8.12 14.66
N PHE A 146 -6.37 7.32 13.77
CA PHE A 146 -7.66 7.62 13.16
C PHE A 146 -8.76 7.65 14.21
N TYR A 147 -8.83 6.67 15.11
CA TYR A 147 -9.78 6.69 16.24
C TYR A 147 -9.49 7.79 17.26
N GLU A 148 -8.21 8.10 17.52
CA GLU A 148 -7.84 9.18 18.45
C GLU A 148 -8.33 10.55 17.96
N LYS A 149 -8.21 10.79 16.65
CA LYS A 149 -8.49 12.09 16.04
C LYS A 149 -9.87 12.18 15.41
N GLY A 150 -10.54 11.05 15.18
CA GLY A 150 -11.82 11.01 14.47
C GLY A 150 -11.63 11.28 12.96
N TRP A 151 -10.56 10.75 12.38
CA TRP A 151 -10.29 10.89 10.94
C TRP A 151 -11.00 9.80 10.15
N GLY A 152 -11.98 10.16 9.31
CA GLY A 152 -12.75 9.19 8.54
C GLY A 152 -13.51 8.13 9.34
N VAL A 153 -13.52 8.23 10.67
CA VAL A 153 -14.20 7.35 11.62
C VAL A 153 -14.60 8.15 12.86
N GLU A 154 -15.64 7.72 13.56
CA GLU A 154 -16.02 8.33 14.81
C GLU A 154 -14.90 8.22 15.86
N LYS A 155 -14.60 9.34 16.53
CA LYS A 155 -13.57 9.39 17.58
C LYS A 155 -13.88 8.42 18.71
N ASN A 156 -12.92 7.51 18.99
CA ASN A 156 -13.06 6.51 20.05
C ASN A 156 -11.71 6.21 20.70
N LEU A 157 -11.49 6.76 21.89
CA LEU A 157 -10.23 6.60 22.62
C LEU A 157 -9.98 5.17 23.10
N SER A 158 -11.03 4.39 23.35
CA SER A 158 -10.91 2.98 23.74
C SER A 158 -10.39 2.14 22.57
N GLU A 159 -10.94 2.35 21.37
CA GLU A 159 -10.43 1.72 20.15
C GLU A 159 -9.02 2.21 19.80
N ALA A 160 -8.76 3.51 19.94
CA ALA A 160 -7.41 4.04 19.74
C ALA A 160 -6.37 3.33 20.63
N LYS A 161 -6.69 3.18 21.91
CA LYS A 161 -5.84 2.44 22.85
C LYS A 161 -5.63 0.98 22.40
N ARG A 162 -6.71 0.29 22.02
CA ARG A 162 -6.65 -1.11 21.57
C ARG A 162 -5.71 -1.27 20.38
N TYR A 163 -5.83 -0.41 19.37
CA TYR A 163 -4.99 -0.45 18.19
C TYR A 163 -3.54 -0.05 18.48
N TYR A 164 -3.28 0.93 19.35
CA TYR A 164 -1.93 1.25 19.79
C TYR A 164 -1.30 0.10 20.59
N SER A 165 -2.08 -0.60 21.42
CA SER A 165 -1.58 -1.78 22.15
C SER A 165 -1.20 -2.91 21.20
N LEU A 166 -2.06 -3.19 20.21
CA LEU A 166 -1.77 -4.19 19.19
C LEU A 166 -0.48 -3.85 18.42
N ALA A 167 -0.37 -2.63 17.91
CA ALA A 167 0.83 -2.19 17.22
C ALA A 167 2.10 -2.28 18.10
N TYR A 168 1.97 -1.99 19.40
CA TYR A 168 3.09 -2.11 20.35
C TYR A 168 3.53 -3.56 20.56
N GLU A 169 2.57 -4.47 20.75
CA GLU A 169 2.83 -5.93 20.89
C GLU A 169 3.55 -6.49 19.67
N GLU A 170 3.29 -5.94 18.50
CA GLU A 170 3.95 -6.26 17.23
C GLU A 170 5.27 -5.49 16.99
N GLY A 171 5.73 -4.72 17.97
CA GLY A 171 7.03 -4.05 17.95
C GLY A 171 7.07 -2.63 17.39
N HIS A 172 5.91 -1.99 17.13
CA HIS A 172 5.88 -0.63 16.60
C HIS A 172 6.29 0.42 17.63
N GLN A 173 7.45 1.06 17.43
CA GLN A 173 8.06 1.94 18.45
C GLN A 173 7.27 3.20 18.78
N LEU A 174 6.60 3.81 17.77
CA LEU A 174 5.76 5.00 18.02
C LEU A 174 4.52 4.66 18.84
N ALA A 175 3.98 3.44 18.71
CA ALA A 175 2.87 2.96 19.53
C ALA A 175 3.28 2.87 21.01
N LYS A 176 4.48 2.37 21.29
CA LYS A 176 5.07 2.36 22.65
C LYS A 176 5.13 3.77 23.24
N LYS A 177 5.65 4.73 22.47
CA LYS A 177 5.72 6.12 22.89
C LYS A 177 4.34 6.68 23.23
N LYS A 178 3.37 6.42 22.35
CA LYS A 178 1.99 6.90 22.50
C LYS A 178 1.31 6.35 23.75
N LEU A 179 1.47 5.05 24.02
CA LEU A 179 0.92 4.40 25.20
C LEU A 179 1.57 4.93 26.50
N LYS A 180 2.87 5.24 26.50
CA LYS A 180 3.53 5.92 27.63
C LYS A 180 2.97 7.31 27.87
N GLU A 181 2.80 8.13 26.83
CA GLU A 181 2.19 9.45 26.92
C GLU A 181 0.78 9.40 27.55
N TRP A 182 0.06 8.33 27.36
CA TRP A 182 -1.27 8.11 27.92
C TRP A 182 -1.26 7.41 29.29
N ASN A 183 -0.09 7.19 29.90
CA ASN A 183 0.11 6.49 31.18
C ASN A 183 -0.40 5.02 31.20
N PHE A 184 -0.37 4.34 30.06
CA PHE A 184 -0.75 2.93 29.95
C PHE A 184 0.44 1.96 30.04
N LEU A 185 1.66 2.47 29.90
CA LEU A 185 2.90 1.72 30.11
C LEU A 185 3.74 2.45 31.14
N GLN A 186 4.23 1.70 32.14
CA GLN A 186 5.25 2.19 33.08
C GLN A 186 6.65 2.03 32.42
N ASP A 187 7.63 2.78 32.90
CA ASP A 187 9.02 2.75 32.43
C ASP A 187 9.70 1.39 32.66
#